data_fa7996ccd0be9756da0e515d4263f948
#
_entry.id   fa7996ccd0be9756da0e515d4263f948
#
_cell.length_a   1.000
_cell.length_b   1.000
_cell.length_c   1.000
_cell.angle_alpha   90.00
_cell.angle_beta   90.00
_cell.angle_gamma   90.00
#
_symmetry.space_group_name_H-M   'P 1'
#
loop_
_entity.id
_entity.type
_entity.pdbx_description
1 polymer ?
#
loop_
_entity_poly.entity_id
_entity_poly.type
_entity_poly.pdbx_seq_one_letter_code
_entity_poly.pdbx_strand_id
1 'polypeptide(L)'
;MISKNAESRTIPIAFLAFAGLGLSAGLLGVAWPYIQTEFNLALDAVTVLMLVQTLSYTLASFIIGRILSRFGSGKSLAGGMLIIVVCTFALAASSSWLMFVAFGLIMGFGSGIIDAGLNMYVTAYHSARDMNWLHASFGVGITVGPLIMTYCAINLNWHIGYVITAVVLVIVLALLVVTRHLWRNEGFQSAENKPVQRAKLSESLRLPVLWFSMITFLAYVSMEIGIGQWAYTLLTQSRGIAPEVAGPWVSIYWGVFTGGRIFVGFIANRFDPTKLLRWCLIGAIAGTLLLAWNPIPVVGSIGLILTGFAEAPIFAMLMTTTPRRMGLEHAENGVSMQMVAVGLGSAILPGLIGTVGKVFGLESMTVMFAVLAIASFIFHELARLNHAERPALSGAGD
;
A
#
# COMPACT_ATOMS: atom_id res chain seq x y z
N MET A 1 14.04 3.36 -33.12
CA MET A 1 13.27 2.09 -33.05
C MET A 1 13.92 1.16 -32.03
N ILE A 2 13.51 1.20 -30.78
CA ILE A 2 13.90 0.18 -29.78
C ILE A 2 13.01 -1.03 -30.08
N SER A 3 13.62 -2.18 -30.36
CA SER A 3 12.91 -3.37 -30.82
C SER A 3 11.91 -3.88 -29.79
N LYS A 4 10.82 -4.55 -30.21
CA LYS A 4 9.88 -5.30 -29.34
C LYS A 4 10.60 -6.20 -28.32
N ASN A 5 11.85 -6.60 -28.60
CA ASN A 5 12.71 -7.36 -27.70
C ASN A 5 13.20 -6.56 -26.48
N ALA A 6 13.28 -5.24 -26.52
CA ALA A 6 13.68 -4.45 -25.36
C ALA A 6 12.50 -4.33 -24.36
N GLU A 7 11.28 -4.15 -24.85
CA GLU A 7 10.06 -4.10 -24.01
C GLU A 7 9.82 -5.42 -23.27
N SER A 8 10.06 -6.55 -23.94
CA SER A 8 9.91 -7.87 -23.31
C SER A 8 10.92 -8.14 -22.18
N ARG A 9 12.02 -7.38 -22.13
CA ARG A 9 13.08 -7.56 -21.10
C ARG A 9 12.92 -6.60 -19.90
N THR A 10 12.29 -5.44 -20.07
CA THR A 10 12.13 -4.46 -18.96
C THR A 10 11.00 -4.82 -18.00
N ILE A 11 9.93 -5.42 -18.51
CA ILE A 11 8.75 -5.72 -17.68
C ILE A 11 9.02 -6.76 -16.56
N PRO A 12 9.75 -7.88 -16.77
CA PRO A 12 10.10 -8.78 -15.67
C PRO A 12 10.95 -8.11 -14.60
N ILE A 13 11.84 -7.18 -15.00
CA ILE A 13 12.67 -6.42 -14.05
C ILE A 13 11.83 -5.42 -13.25
N ALA A 14 10.83 -4.80 -13.90
CA ALA A 14 9.85 -3.97 -13.20
C ALA A 14 9.11 -4.78 -12.12
N PHE A 15 8.68 -5.99 -12.43
CA PHE A 15 8.02 -6.89 -11.48
C PHE A 15 8.95 -7.27 -10.32
N LEU A 16 10.22 -7.59 -10.60
CA LEU A 16 11.19 -7.87 -9.54
C LEU A 16 11.47 -6.66 -8.67
N ALA A 17 11.56 -5.46 -9.25
CA ALA A 17 11.76 -4.23 -8.49
C ALA A 17 10.56 -3.92 -7.59
N PHE A 18 9.36 -4.15 -8.07
CA PHE A 18 8.14 -3.95 -7.30
C PHE A 18 7.93 -5.03 -6.21
N ALA A 19 8.33 -6.28 -6.49
CA ALA A 19 8.40 -7.34 -5.48
C ALA A 19 9.43 -7.01 -4.39
N GLY A 20 10.58 -6.46 -4.76
CA GLY A 20 11.58 -5.98 -3.82
C GLY A 20 11.07 -4.84 -2.91
N LEU A 21 10.29 -3.91 -3.48
CA LEU A 21 9.62 -2.86 -2.71
C LEU A 21 8.64 -3.45 -1.70
N GLY A 22 7.81 -4.41 -2.13
CA GLY A 22 6.88 -5.12 -1.24
C GLY A 22 7.61 -5.92 -0.16
N LEU A 23 8.72 -6.58 -0.50
CA LEU A 23 9.55 -7.32 0.45
C LEU A 23 10.03 -6.41 1.59
N SER A 24 10.55 -5.23 1.25
CA SER A 24 11.00 -4.23 2.22
C SER A 24 9.86 -3.71 3.09
N ALA A 25 8.68 -3.49 2.52
CA ALA A 25 7.51 -3.02 3.24
C ALA A 25 6.98 -4.04 4.25
N GLY A 26 7.11 -5.34 3.95
CA GLY A 26 6.63 -6.44 4.81
C GLY A 26 7.46 -6.69 6.07
N LEU A 27 8.65 -6.08 6.21
CA LEU A 27 9.56 -6.39 7.32
C LEU A 27 9.14 -5.73 8.64
N LEU A 28 8.74 -4.46 8.60
CA LEU A 28 8.65 -3.59 9.77
C LEU A 28 7.66 -4.10 10.81
N GLY A 29 6.48 -4.57 10.41
CA GLY A 29 5.45 -5.02 11.33
C GLY A 29 5.89 -6.18 12.21
N VAL A 30 6.67 -7.13 11.64
CA VAL A 30 7.26 -8.25 12.39
C VAL A 30 8.50 -7.83 13.17
N ALA A 31 9.34 -6.96 12.61
CA ALA A 31 10.56 -6.48 13.25
C ALA A 31 10.28 -5.56 14.45
N TRP A 32 9.12 -4.87 14.46
CA TRP A 32 8.84 -3.79 15.41
C TRP A 32 9.00 -4.18 16.89
N PRO A 33 8.46 -5.29 17.39
CA PRO A 33 8.63 -5.67 18.80
C PRO A 33 10.11 -5.83 19.20
N TYR A 34 10.93 -6.32 18.29
CA TYR A 34 12.37 -6.52 18.52
C TYR A 34 13.13 -5.18 18.52
N ILE A 35 12.84 -4.32 17.54
CA ILE A 35 13.39 -2.95 17.43
C ILE A 35 12.99 -2.13 18.66
N GLN A 36 11.73 -2.21 19.06
CA GLN A 36 11.19 -1.54 20.24
C GLN A 36 11.96 -1.93 21.50
N THR A 37 12.19 -3.22 21.70
CA THR A 37 12.89 -3.75 22.86
C THR A 37 14.37 -3.32 22.85
N GLU A 38 15.06 -3.44 21.72
CA GLU A 38 16.47 -3.12 21.60
C GLU A 38 16.77 -1.64 21.85
N PHE A 39 15.95 -0.74 21.31
CA PHE A 39 16.12 0.70 21.50
C PHE A 39 15.35 1.25 22.71
N ASN A 40 14.71 0.41 23.52
CA ASN A 40 13.91 0.77 24.69
C ASN A 40 12.86 1.86 24.36
N LEU A 41 12.03 1.62 23.35
CA LEU A 41 11.08 2.59 22.82
C LEU A 41 9.67 2.37 23.37
N ALA A 42 8.88 3.43 23.34
CA ALA A 42 7.44 3.32 23.50
C ALA A 42 6.80 2.60 22.29
N LEU A 43 5.67 1.91 22.52
CA LEU A 43 4.97 1.13 21.48
C LEU A 43 4.67 1.98 20.23
N ASP A 44 4.24 3.22 20.44
CA ASP A 44 3.84 4.19 19.42
C ASP A 44 5.00 4.94 18.74
N ALA A 45 6.25 4.69 19.14
CA ALA A 45 7.42 5.36 18.53
C ALA A 45 7.56 5.09 17.02
N VAL A 46 7.08 3.95 16.54
CA VAL A 46 7.06 3.61 15.10
C VAL A 46 6.31 4.64 14.26
N THR A 47 5.39 5.38 14.86
CA THR A 47 4.63 6.46 14.21
C THR A 47 5.56 7.51 13.59
N VAL A 48 6.62 7.88 14.29
CA VAL A 48 7.59 8.86 13.78
C VAL A 48 8.25 8.34 12.51
N LEU A 49 8.66 7.07 12.50
CA LEU A 49 9.24 6.43 11.33
C LEU A 49 8.26 6.40 10.16
N MET A 50 7.01 5.97 10.38
CA MET A 50 5.98 5.90 9.34
C MET A 50 5.66 7.29 8.77
N LEU A 51 5.58 8.31 9.61
CA LEU A 51 5.35 9.70 9.19
C LEU A 51 6.47 10.21 8.29
N VAL A 52 7.73 10.09 8.71
CA VAL A 52 8.85 10.61 7.92
C VAL A 52 9.04 9.83 6.61
N GLN A 53 8.82 8.52 6.63
CA GLN A 53 8.83 7.68 5.42
C GLN A 53 7.74 8.11 4.44
N THR A 54 6.50 8.29 4.91
CA THR A 54 5.38 8.69 4.05
C THR A 54 5.56 10.09 3.49
N LEU A 55 6.03 11.05 4.29
CA LEU A 55 6.32 12.40 3.81
C LEU A 55 7.38 12.40 2.71
N SER A 56 8.46 11.66 2.91
CA SER A 56 9.56 11.54 1.96
C SER A 56 9.13 10.80 0.67
N TYR A 57 8.38 9.71 0.80
CA TYR A 57 7.77 8.98 -0.30
C TYR A 57 6.85 9.89 -1.14
N THR A 58 5.99 10.65 -0.47
CA THR A 58 5.07 11.59 -1.12
C THR A 58 5.82 12.67 -1.88
N LEU A 59 6.87 13.24 -1.28
CA LEU A 59 7.73 14.22 -1.95
C LEU A 59 8.36 13.64 -3.22
N ALA A 60 8.92 12.43 -3.16
CA ALA A 60 9.49 11.75 -4.31
C ALA A 60 8.44 11.53 -5.41
N SER A 61 7.23 11.10 -5.05
CA SER A 61 6.12 10.87 -5.97
C SER A 61 5.66 12.15 -6.68
N PHE A 62 5.68 13.30 -6.01
CA PHE A 62 5.36 14.59 -6.65
C PHE A 62 6.40 15.05 -7.68
N ILE A 63 7.66 14.74 -7.47
CA ILE A 63 8.74 15.22 -8.35
C ILE A 63 9.20 14.17 -9.37
N ILE A 64 8.64 12.94 -9.32
CA ILE A 64 9.11 11.81 -10.14
C ILE A 64 9.08 12.12 -11.63
N GLY A 65 8.05 12.79 -12.14
CA GLY A 65 7.97 13.18 -13.54
C GLY A 65 9.16 14.03 -13.99
N ARG A 66 9.61 14.97 -13.13
CA ARG A 66 10.81 15.79 -13.39
C ARG A 66 12.10 14.97 -13.32
N ILE A 67 12.18 14.02 -12.39
CA ILE A 67 13.33 13.12 -12.28
C ILE A 67 13.45 12.25 -13.52
N LEU A 68 12.35 11.62 -13.96
CA LEU A 68 12.31 10.76 -15.15
C LEU A 68 12.65 11.55 -16.44
N SER A 69 12.11 12.77 -16.60
CA SER A 69 12.40 13.59 -17.76
C SER A 69 13.85 14.06 -17.82
N ARG A 70 14.49 14.32 -16.67
CA ARG A 70 15.87 14.83 -16.60
C ARG A 70 16.92 13.73 -16.71
N PHE A 71 16.73 12.61 -16.04
CA PHE A 71 17.74 11.55 -15.90
C PHE A 71 17.41 10.30 -16.73
N GLY A 72 16.16 10.19 -17.21
CA GLY A 72 15.63 9.00 -17.88
C GLY A 72 15.19 7.91 -16.92
N SER A 73 14.28 7.04 -17.37
CA SER A 73 13.64 6.00 -16.56
C SER A 73 14.66 5.04 -15.95
N GLY A 74 15.56 4.49 -16.76
CA GLY A 74 16.50 3.47 -16.28
C GLY A 74 17.44 3.97 -15.19
N LYS A 75 17.98 5.20 -15.32
CA LYS A 75 18.87 5.78 -14.30
C LYS A 75 18.10 6.16 -13.04
N SER A 76 16.90 6.69 -13.18
CA SER A 76 16.07 7.10 -12.05
C SER A 76 15.64 5.91 -11.21
N LEU A 77 15.19 4.82 -11.85
CA LEU A 77 14.81 3.59 -11.16
C LEU A 77 16.03 2.92 -10.49
N ALA A 78 17.19 2.86 -11.18
CA ALA A 78 18.42 2.35 -10.57
C ALA A 78 18.85 3.22 -9.37
N GLY A 79 18.73 4.55 -9.44
CA GLY A 79 19.00 5.48 -8.34
C GLY A 79 18.06 5.28 -7.16
N GLY A 80 16.75 5.15 -7.40
CA GLY A 80 15.76 4.85 -6.36
C GLY A 80 16.03 3.52 -5.66
N MET A 81 16.35 2.46 -6.44
CA MET A 81 16.70 1.16 -5.88
C MET A 81 18.02 1.21 -5.10
N LEU A 82 19.04 1.95 -5.56
CA LEU A 82 20.27 2.15 -4.82
C LEU A 82 20.02 2.79 -3.44
N ILE A 83 19.17 3.81 -3.38
CA ILE A 83 18.76 4.43 -2.11
C ILE A 83 18.14 3.37 -1.19
N ILE A 84 17.20 2.56 -1.68
CA ILE A 84 16.54 1.52 -0.87
C ILE A 84 17.58 0.51 -0.36
N VAL A 85 18.47 0.02 -1.22
CA VAL A 85 19.52 -0.95 -0.85
C VAL A 85 20.40 -0.39 0.26
N VAL A 86 20.96 0.81 0.05
CA VAL A 86 21.86 1.45 1.03
C VAL A 86 21.14 1.68 2.35
N CYS A 87 19.91 2.20 2.31
CA CYS A 87 19.13 2.42 3.52
C CYS A 87 18.75 1.11 4.21
N THR A 88 18.42 0.04 3.48
CA THR A 88 18.10 -1.26 4.09
C THR A 88 19.31 -1.85 4.83
N PHE A 89 20.53 -1.75 4.27
CA PHE A 89 21.76 -2.09 5.00
C PHE A 89 21.99 -1.18 6.20
N ALA A 90 21.77 0.13 6.04
CA ALA A 90 21.94 1.07 7.13
C ALA A 90 20.93 0.86 8.26
N LEU A 91 19.69 0.48 7.97
CA LEU A 91 18.72 0.07 8.98
C LEU A 91 19.20 -1.17 9.74
N ALA A 92 19.74 -2.17 9.02
CA ALA A 92 20.36 -3.34 9.64
C ALA A 92 21.55 -2.99 10.55
N ALA A 93 22.31 -1.97 10.22
CA ALA A 93 23.50 -1.52 10.98
C ALA A 93 23.19 -0.43 12.01
N SER A 94 21.91 -0.03 12.16
CA SER A 94 21.55 1.08 13.05
C SER A 94 21.76 0.71 14.51
N SER A 95 22.54 1.55 15.22
CA SER A 95 22.83 1.43 16.64
C SER A 95 21.96 2.36 17.51
N SER A 96 21.08 3.15 16.90
CA SER A 96 20.20 4.07 17.61
C SER A 96 18.91 4.31 16.84
N TRP A 97 17.84 4.63 17.59
CA TRP A 97 16.54 4.96 17.00
C TRP A 97 16.61 6.16 16.05
N LEU A 98 17.37 7.20 16.39
CA LEU A 98 17.52 8.37 15.53
C LEU A 98 18.15 8.01 14.18
N MET A 99 19.18 7.15 14.19
CA MET A 99 19.81 6.64 12.97
C MET A 99 18.80 5.83 12.14
N PHE A 100 18.02 4.97 12.78
CA PHE A 100 16.98 4.17 12.13
C PHE A 100 15.92 5.04 11.45
N VAL A 101 15.43 6.08 12.13
CA VAL A 101 14.47 7.06 11.57
C VAL A 101 15.07 7.86 10.42
N ALA A 102 16.33 8.31 10.54
CA ALA A 102 16.99 9.07 9.49
C ALA A 102 17.15 8.26 8.19
N PHE A 103 17.57 7.00 8.28
CA PHE A 103 17.62 6.12 7.11
C PHE A 103 16.22 5.72 6.61
N GLY A 104 15.25 5.61 7.50
CA GLY A 104 13.85 5.41 7.13
C GLY A 104 13.31 6.56 6.27
N LEU A 105 13.62 7.83 6.64
CA LEU A 105 13.28 9.00 5.85
C LEU A 105 13.86 8.91 4.43
N ILE A 106 15.14 8.60 4.29
CA ILE A 106 15.81 8.50 2.99
C ILE A 106 15.27 7.33 2.18
N MET A 107 14.98 6.20 2.84
CA MET A 107 14.38 5.02 2.22
C MET A 107 13.00 5.31 1.64
N GLY A 108 12.18 6.12 2.34
CA GLY A 108 10.89 6.58 1.85
C GLY A 108 11.00 7.28 0.49
N PHE A 109 12.01 8.16 0.33
CA PHE A 109 12.27 8.84 -0.94
C PHE A 109 12.60 7.84 -2.07
N GLY A 110 13.50 6.88 -1.82
CA GLY A 110 13.81 5.82 -2.78
C GLY A 110 12.60 4.99 -3.17
N SER A 111 11.77 4.64 -2.18
CA SER A 111 10.53 3.89 -2.38
C SER A 111 9.53 4.65 -3.27
N GLY A 112 9.37 5.96 -3.05
CA GLY A 112 8.52 6.80 -3.89
C GLY A 112 9.01 6.91 -5.34
N ILE A 113 10.34 6.94 -5.56
CA ILE A 113 10.92 6.89 -6.92
C ILE A 113 10.58 5.58 -7.62
N ILE A 114 10.75 4.44 -6.96
CA ILE A 114 10.48 3.12 -7.54
C ILE A 114 9.00 2.96 -7.81
N ASP A 115 8.15 3.23 -6.83
CA ASP A 115 6.71 3.02 -6.97
C ASP A 115 6.10 3.93 -8.04
N ALA A 116 6.18 5.25 -7.87
CA ALA A 116 5.61 6.17 -8.83
C ALA A 116 6.29 6.08 -10.21
N GLY A 117 7.61 5.85 -10.23
CA GLY A 117 8.37 5.71 -11.48
C GLY A 117 7.95 4.48 -12.29
N LEU A 118 7.78 3.32 -11.66
CA LEU A 118 7.32 2.11 -12.35
C LEU A 118 5.85 2.19 -12.76
N ASN A 119 4.99 2.77 -11.91
CA ASN A 119 3.59 3.02 -12.28
C ASN A 119 3.49 3.92 -13.52
N MET A 120 4.25 5.03 -13.57
CA MET A 120 4.29 5.90 -14.75
C MET A 120 4.85 5.18 -15.98
N TYR A 121 5.92 4.40 -15.81
CA TYR A 121 6.54 3.67 -16.91
C TYR A 121 5.59 2.62 -17.52
N VAL A 122 4.97 1.79 -16.67
CA VAL A 122 4.05 0.76 -17.14
C VAL A 122 2.79 1.38 -17.75
N THR A 123 2.27 2.46 -17.17
CA THR A 123 1.13 3.20 -17.76
C THR A 123 1.46 3.75 -19.16
N ALA A 124 2.69 4.25 -19.37
CA ALA A 124 3.08 4.87 -20.63
C ALA A 124 3.39 3.86 -21.75
N TYR A 125 3.91 2.68 -21.42
CA TYR A 125 4.51 1.78 -22.41
C TYR A 125 3.96 0.36 -22.43
N HIS A 126 3.13 -0.01 -21.46
CA HIS A 126 2.64 -1.38 -21.29
C HIS A 126 1.11 -1.44 -21.14
N SER A 127 0.57 -2.63 -20.98
CA SER A 127 -0.87 -2.86 -20.91
C SER A 127 -1.40 -2.74 -19.48
N ALA A 128 -2.73 -2.58 -19.33
CA ALA A 128 -3.40 -2.68 -18.03
C ALA A 128 -3.19 -4.05 -17.36
N ARG A 129 -2.98 -5.11 -18.16
CA ARG A 129 -2.61 -6.44 -17.65
C ARG A 129 -1.25 -6.42 -16.95
N ASP A 130 -0.25 -5.76 -17.54
CA ASP A 130 1.09 -5.66 -16.98
C ASP A 130 1.08 -4.82 -15.70
N MET A 131 0.24 -3.77 -15.64
CA MET A 131 0.01 -2.99 -14.42
C MET A 131 -0.54 -3.88 -13.29
N ASN A 132 -1.50 -4.75 -13.58
CA ASN A 132 -2.03 -5.67 -12.58
C ASN A 132 -0.95 -6.67 -12.09
N TRP A 133 -0.11 -7.18 -12.99
CA TRP A 133 1.01 -8.05 -12.61
C TRP A 133 2.09 -7.31 -11.81
N LEU A 134 2.32 -6.03 -12.10
CA LEU A 134 3.22 -5.19 -11.31
C LEU A 134 2.74 -5.13 -9.84
N HIS A 135 1.47 -4.80 -9.62
CA HIS A 135 0.91 -4.78 -8.26
C HIS A 135 0.83 -6.17 -7.60
N ALA A 136 0.56 -7.22 -8.37
CA ALA A 136 0.62 -8.59 -7.86
C ALA A 136 2.03 -8.98 -7.39
N SER A 137 3.08 -8.54 -8.10
CA SER A 137 4.47 -8.79 -7.69
C SER A 137 4.84 -8.08 -6.37
N PHE A 138 4.34 -6.85 -6.14
CA PHE A 138 4.43 -6.21 -4.83
C PHE A 138 3.79 -7.06 -3.73
N GLY A 139 2.60 -7.60 -4.03
CA GLY A 139 1.88 -8.49 -3.12
C GLY A 139 2.67 -9.75 -2.77
N VAL A 140 3.39 -10.34 -3.71
CA VAL A 140 4.30 -11.46 -3.43
C VAL A 140 5.40 -11.03 -2.48
N GLY A 141 6.02 -9.88 -2.72
CA GLY A 141 7.07 -9.34 -1.85
C GLY A 141 6.61 -9.13 -0.42
N ILE A 142 5.49 -8.41 -0.23
CA ILE A 142 4.97 -8.09 1.11
C ILE A 142 4.48 -9.35 1.86
N THR A 143 4.12 -10.42 1.13
CA THR A 143 3.77 -11.72 1.70
C THR A 143 5.02 -12.46 2.22
N VAL A 144 6.13 -12.40 1.48
CA VAL A 144 7.38 -13.10 1.82
C VAL A 144 8.16 -12.39 2.93
N GLY A 145 8.06 -11.06 3.01
CA GLY A 145 8.77 -10.24 4.00
C GLY A 145 8.61 -10.71 5.44
N PRO A 146 7.38 -10.88 5.94
CA PRO A 146 7.13 -11.35 7.31
C PRO A 146 7.73 -12.75 7.60
N LEU A 147 7.75 -13.67 6.61
CA LEU A 147 8.36 -15.00 6.79
C LEU A 147 9.86 -14.90 7.01
N ILE A 148 10.56 -14.13 6.16
CA ILE A 148 12.00 -13.91 6.28
C ILE A 148 12.31 -13.26 7.63
N MET A 149 11.58 -12.18 7.97
CA MET A 149 11.81 -11.45 9.21
C MET A 149 11.52 -12.32 10.43
N THR A 150 10.45 -13.11 10.45
CA THR A 150 10.12 -14.05 11.53
C THR A 150 11.22 -15.08 11.72
N TYR A 151 11.66 -15.73 10.64
CA TYR A 151 12.74 -16.71 10.71
C TYR A 151 14.02 -16.11 11.28
N CYS A 152 14.41 -14.92 10.81
CA CYS A 152 15.61 -14.25 11.29
C CYS A 152 15.48 -13.80 12.74
N ALA A 153 14.36 -13.21 13.13
CA ALA A 153 14.15 -12.69 14.47
C ALA A 153 14.20 -13.79 15.55
N ILE A 154 13.74 -15.00 15.20
CA ILE A 154 13.70 -16.15 16.12
C ILE A 154 15.04 -16.87 16.18
N ASN A 155 15.65 -17.17 15.02
CA ASN A 155 16.82 -18.06 14.96
C ASN A 155 18.16 -17.32 14.94
N LEU A 156 18.14 -16.00 14.62
CA LEU A 156 19.32 -15.17 14.47
C LEU A 156 19.12 -13.85 15.24
N ASN A 157 18.80 -12.80 14.51
CA ASN A 157 18.33 -11.50 15.01
C ASN A 157 17.61 -10.74 13.87
N TRP A 158 16.82 -9.72 14.21
CA TRP A 158 16.05 -8.94 13.25
C TRP A 158 16.92 -8.17 12.24
N HIS A 159 18.16 -7.79 12.58
CA HIS A 159 19.11 -7.12 11.69
C HIS A 159 19.39 -7.98 10.45
N ILE A 160 19.55 -9.29 10.65
CA ILE A 160 19.81 -10.25 9.54
C ILE A 160 18.65 -10.28 8.55
N GLY A 161 17.41 -10.10 9.01
CA GLY A 161 16.24 -9.99 8.12
C GLY A 161 16.37 -8.82 7.13
N TYR A 162 16.84 -7.66 7.62
CA TYR A 162 17.13 -6.51 6.77
C TYR A 162 18.35 -6.78 5.87
N VAL A 163 19.42 -7.43 6.36
CA VAL A 163 20.59 -7.80 5.54
C VAL A 163 20.19 -8.73 4.38
N ILE A 164 19.43 -9.79 4.65
CA ILE A 164 18.97 -10.72 3.61
C ILE A 164 18.15 -9.96 2.57
N THR A 165 17.24 -9.12 3.01
CA THR A 165 16.44 -8.29 2.10
C THR A 165 17.32 -7.36 1.27
N ALA A 166 18.28 -6.69 1.88
CA ALA A 166 19.22 -5.82 1.16
C ALA A 166 20.03 -6.58 0.10
N VAL A 167 20.49 -7.80 0.40
CA VAL A 167 21.20 -8.68 -0.56
C VAL A 167 20.31 -9.03 -1.75
N VAL A 168 19.03 -9.37 -1.51
CA VAL A 168 18.07 -9.61 -2.60
C VAL A 168 17.90 -8.35 -3.45
N LEU A 169 17.79 -7.18 -2.82
CA LEU A 169 17.64 -5.91 -3.52
C LEU A 169 18.90 -5.50 -4.31
N VAL A 170 20.10 -5.92 -3.88
CA VAL A 170 21.34 -5.73 -4.67
C VAL A 170 21.25 -6.45 -6.01
N ILE A 171 20.67 -7.65 -6.05
CA ILE A 171 20.46 -8.38 -7.32
C ILE A 171 19.52 -7.60 -8.24
N VAL A 172 18.42 -7.06 -7.68
CA VAL A 172 17.47 -6.24 -8.45
C VAL A 172 18.13 -4.93 -8.93
N LEU A 173 18.93 -4.29 -8.08
CA LEU A 173 19.71 -3.11 -8.45
C LEU A 173 20.67 -3.42 -9.60
N ALA A 174 21.41 -4.51 -9.53
CA ALA A 174 22.32 -4.93 -10.59
C ALA A 174 21.58 -5.13 -11.93
N LEU A 175 20.40 -5.75 -11.91
CA LEU A 175 19.57 -5.92 -13.10
C LEU A 175 19.11 -4.56 -13.66
N LEU A 176 18.68 -3.61 -12.81
CA LEU A 176 18.30 -2.26 -13.21
C LEU A 176 19.47 -1.49 -13.82
N VAL A 177 20.67 -1.59 -13.23
CA VAL A 177 21.89 -0.92 -13.70
C VAL A 177 22.34 -1.47 -15.07
N VAL A 178 22.39 -2.79 -15.21
CA VAL A 178 22.78 -3.44 -16.47
C VAL A 178 21.80 -3.13 -17.59
N THR A 179 20.51 -3.10 -17.29
CA THR A 179 19.46 -2.87 -18.29
C THR A 179 19.05 -1.41 -18.45
N ARG A 180 19.67 -0.47 -17.74
CA ARG A 180 19.29 0.95 -17.71
C ARG A 180 19.12 1.59 -19.10
N HIS A 181 19.84 1.09 -20.11
CA HIS A 181 19.78 1.57 -21.48
C HIS A 181 18.58 1.03 -22.28
N LEU A 182 17.89 0.00 -21.77
CA LEU A 182 16.72 -0.61 -22.41
C LEU A 182 15.42 0.14 -22.03
N TRP A 183 15.44 0.95 -20.97
CA TRP A 183 14.25 1.64 -20.50
C TRP A 183 13.94 2.86 -21.37
N ARG A 184 12.72 2.94 -21.86
CA ARG A 184 12.26 4.04 -22.71
C ARG A 184 12.21 5.36 -21.94
N ASN A 185 12.52 6.45 -22.63
CA ASN A 185 12.52 7.79 -22.07
C ASN A 185 11.61 8.76 -22.84
N GLU A 186 11.08 8.32 -23.99
CA GLU A 186 10.21 9.12 -24.86
C GLU A 186 8.76 8.95 -24.39
N GLY A 187 8.03 10.06 -24.16
CA GLY A 187 6.58 9.99 -23.99
C GLY A 187 6.02 10.21 -22.60
N PHE A 188 6.81 10.67 -21.61
CA PHE A 188 6.25 11.22 -20.35
C PHE A 188 5.60 12.61 -20.53
N GLN A 189 5.45 13.05 -21.78
CA GLN A 189 4.56 14.17 -22.09
C GLN A 189 3.14 13.68 -21.84
N SER A 190 2.46 14.39 -20.96
CA SER A 190 1.07 14.16 -20.59
C SER A 190 0.29 13.69 -21.80
N ALA A 191 -0.36 12.54 -21.69
CA ALA A 191 -1.48 12.22 -22.57
C ALA A 191 -2.51 13.34 -22.34
N GLU A 192 -2.38 14.43 -23.04
CA GLU A 192 -3.42 15.45 -23.18
C GLU A 192 -4.58 14.77 -23.88
N ASN A 193 -5.33 14.03 -23.08
CA ASN A 193 -6.63 13.54 -23.46
C ASN A 193 -7.52 14.74 -23.77
N LYS A 194 -8.36 14.56 -24.80
CA LYS A 194 -9.43 15.45 -25.26
C LYS A 194 -9.92 16.39 -24.16
N PRO A 195 -10.23 17.66 -24.47
CA PRO A 195 -10.65 18.63 -23.46
C PRO A 195 -11.98 18.20 -22.84
N VAL A 196 -11.91 17.37 -21.82
CA VAL A 196 -12.97 17.29 -20.83
C VAL A 196 -12.90 18.61 -20.08
N GLN A 197 -13.99 19.36 -20.06
CA GLN A 197 -14.07 20.62 -19.32
C GLN A 197 -13.85 20.28 -17.84
N ARG A 198 -12.63 20.53 -17.34
CA ARG A 198 -12.21 20.16 -15.97
C ARG A 198 -12.78 21.18 -15.01
N ALA A 199 -13.50 20.71 -14.00
CA ALA A 199 -13.96 21.55 -12.91
C ALA A 199 -12.77 22.09 -12.10
N LYS A 200 -12.90 23.31 -11.57
CA LYS A 200 -11.90 23.85 -10.64
C LYS A 200 -11.90 23.04 -9.35
N LEU A 201 -10.74 22.92 -8.71
CA LEU A 201 -10.62 22.23 -7.43
C LEU A 201 -11.59 22.79 -6.38
N SER A 202 -11.76 24.12 -6.35
CA SER A 202 -12.70 24.80 -5.45
C SER A 202 -14.17 24.39 -5.64
N GLU A 203 -14.55 24.00 -6.87
CA GLU A 203 -15.89 23.49 -7.18
C GLU A 203 -16.04 22.04 -6.70
N SER A 204 -15.01 21.22 -6.96
CA SER A 204 -14.97 19.84 -6.48
C SER A 204 -15.01 19.74 -4.94
N LEU A 205 -14.32 20.63 -4.24
CA LEU A 205 -14.30 20.70 -2.77
C LEU A 205 -15.67 21.03 -2.14
N ARG A 206 -16.60 21.57 -2.90
CA ARG A 206 -17.97 21.83 -2.45
C ARG A 206 -18.88 20.62 -2.54
N LEU A 207 -18.43 19.53 -3.16
CA LEU A 207 -19.21 18.31 -3.32
C LEU A 207 -19.09 17.43 -2.05
N PRO A 208 -20.19 17.16 -1.31
CA PRO A 208 -20.15 16.27 -0.14
C PRO A 208 -19.62 14.88 -0.48
N VAL A 209 -19.93 14.37 -1.68
CA VAL A 209 -19.47 13.05 -2.16
C VAL A 209 -17.94 12.95 -2.23
N LEU A 210 -17.21 14.07 -2.44
CA LEU A 210 -15.76 14.09 -2.39
C LEU A 210 -15.26 13.78 -0.98
N TRP A 211 -15.77 14.46 0.03
CA TRP A 211 -15.38 14.29 1.43
C TRP A 211 -15.72 12.90 1.96
N PHE A 212 -16.91 12.39 1.63
CA PHE A 212 -17.30 11.03 1.99
C PHE A 212 -16.37 9.99 1.34
N SER A 213 -16.00 10.18 0.08
CA SER A 213 -15.05 9.31 -0.60
C SER A 213 -13.65 9.40 0.02
N MET A 214 -13.18 10.59 0.40
CA MET A 214 -11.89 10.78 1.08
C MET A 214 -11.87 10.05 2.44
N ILE A 215 -12.94 10.19 3.25
CA ILE A 215 -13.01 9.52 4.55
C ILE A 215 -13.07 8.01 4.37
N THR A 216 -13.78 7.51 3.34
CA THR A 216 -13.80 6.07 3.00
C THR A 216 -12.39 5.56 2.72
N PHE A 217 -11.61 6.26 1.88
CA PHE A 217 -10.23 5.88 1.56
C PHE A 217 -9.32 5.95 2.77
N LEU A 218 -9.41 7.05 3.53
CA LEU A 218 -8.62 7.24 4.74
C LEU A 218 -8.84 6.10 5.73
N ALA A 219 -10.11 5.78 6.04
CA ALA A 219 -10.45 4.74 7.00
C ALA A 219 -10.02 3.34 6.51
N TYR A 220 -10.28 3.03 5.22
CA TYR A 220 -9.88 1.76 4.61
C TYR A 220 -8.36 1.55 4.63
N VAL A 221 -7.57 2.52 4.13
CA VAL A 221 -6.12 2.37 4.06
C VAL A 221 -5.49 2.33 5.45
N SER A 222 -6.04 3.09 6.39
CA SER A 222 -5.58 3.06 7.79
C SER A 222 -5.79 1.70 8.43
N MET A 223 -6.87 1.03 8.12
CA MET A 223 -7.16 -0.34 8.58
C MET A 223 -6.18 -1.33 7.95
N GLU A 224 -6.01 -1.31 6.62
CA GLU A 224 -5.09 -2.17 5.87
C GLU A 224 -3.65 -2.07 6.41
N ILE A 225 -3.11 -0.85 6.44
CA ILE A 225 -1.75 -0.60 6.91
C ILE A 225 -1.62 -0.84 8.42
N GLY A 226 -2.66 -0.48 9.19
CA GLY A 226 -2.69 -0.71 10.64
C GLY A 226 -2.65 -2.20 10.99
N ILE A 227 -3.43 -3.03 10.34
CA ILE A 227 -3.38 -4.49 10.53
C ILE A 227 -2.01 -5.02 10.13
N GLY A 228 -1.48 -4.63 8.96
CA GLY A 228 -0.15 -5.04 8.52
C GLY A 228 0.97 -4.68 9.50
N GLN A 229 0.87 -3.54 10.17
CA GLN A 229 1.84 -3.07 11.16
C GLN A 229 1.68 -3.77 12.51
N TRP A 230 0.45 -3.97 12.98
CA TRP A 230 0.19 -4.33 14.38
C TRP A 230 -0.19 -5.79 14.59
N ALA A 231 -0.55 -6.55 13.53
CA ALA A 231 -1.02 -7.94 13.69
C ALA A 231 0.02 -8.82 14.40
N TYR A 232 1.30 -8.73 14.05
CA TYR A 232 2.34 -9.53 14.70
C TYR A 232 2.46 -9.20 16.18
N THR A 233 2.51 -7.92 16.54
CA THR A 233 2.57 -7.44 17.93
C THR A 233 1.35 -7.90 18.73
N LEU A 234 0.14 -7.77 18.15
CA LEU A 234 -1.11 -8.23 18.76
C LEU A 234 -1.07 -9.74 19.03
N LEU A 235 -0.69 -10.54 18.04
CA LEU A 235 -0.67 -11.99 18.15
C LEU A 235 0.36 -12.48 19.17
N THR A 236 1.54 -11.88 19.20
CA THR A 236 2.63 -12.32 20.08
C THR A 236 2.52 -11.75 21.49
N GLN A 237 2.34 -10.43 21.63
CA GLN A 237 2.43 -9.76 22.93
C GLN A 237 1.09 -9.73 23.70
N SER A 238 -0.06 -9.71 22.99
CA SER A 238 -1.37 -9.73 23.65
C SER A 238 -1.93 -11.14 23.78
N ARG A 239 -1.85 -11.92 22.69
CA ARG A 239 -2.49 -13.24 22.61
C ARG A 239 -1.58 -14.41 22.93
N GLY A 240 -0.30 -14.15 23.21
CA GLY A 240 0.68 -15.17 23.58
C GLY A 240 0.91 -16.23 22.49
N ILE A 241 0.60 -15.92 21.23
CA ILE A 241 0.85 -16.83 20.12
C ILE A 241 2.35 -16.84 19.85
N ALA A 242 2.92 -18.04 19.77
CA ALA A 242 4.34 -18.20 19.50
C ALA A 242 4.77 -17.47 18.22
N PRO A 243 5.93 -16.78 18.22
CA PRO A 243 6.44 -16.04 17.07
C PRO A 243 6.47 -16.87 15.77
N GLU A 244 6.81 -18.16 15.86
CA GLU A 244 6.87 -19.11 14.74
C GLU A 244 5.50 -19.32 14.06
N VAL A 245 4.42 -19.05 14.79
CA VAL A 245 3.04 -19.17 14.32
C VAL A 245 2.50 -17.79 13.90
N ALA A 246 2.81 -16.75 14.68
CA ALA A 246 2.32 -15.39 14.43
C ALA A 246 2.82 -14.80 13.10
N GLY A 247 4.11 -14.99 12.77
CA GLY A 247 4.70 -14.51 11.52
C GLY A 247 4.03 -15.09 10.27
N PRO A 248 3.86 -16.43 10.16
CA PRO A 248 3.06 -17.04 9.10
C PRO A 248 1.63 -16.48 8.98
N TRP A 249 0.94 -16.18 10.09
CA TRP A 249 -0.39 -15.57 10.02
C TRP A 249 -0.37 -14.18 9.38
N VAL A 250 0.63 -13.34 9.67
CA VAL A 250 0.81 -12.04 8.99
C VAL A 250 1.09 -12.23 7.50
N SER A 251 1.90 -13.23 7.15
CA SER A 251 2.16 -13.56 5.74
C SER A 251 0.91 -14.08 5.04
N ILE A 252 0.09 -14.91 5.70
CA ILE A 252 -1.19 -15.37 5.16
C ILE A 252 -2.14 -14.20 4.93
N TYR A 253 -2.22 -13.24 5.85
CA TYR A 253 -3.01 -12.03 5.65
C TYR A 253 -2.64 -11.31 4.34
N TRP A 254 -1.36 -11.02 4.12
CA TRP A 254 -0.88 -10.38 2.90
C TRP A 254 -1.01 -11.27 1.66
N GLY A 255 -0.82 -12.58 1.82
CA GLY A 255 -0.99 -13.56 0.74
C GLY A 255 -2.44 -13.65 0.28
N VAL A 256 -3.39 -13.69 1.21
CA VAL A 256 -4.83 -13.70 0.91
C VAL A 256 -5.28 -12.36 0.33
N PHE A 257 -4.75 -11.24 0.84
CA PHE A 257 -4.96 -9.93 0.26
C PHE A 257 -4.49 -9.88 -1.22
N THR A 258 -3.29 -10.37 -1.51
CA THR A 258 -2.74 -10.43 -2.87
C THR A 258 -3.55 -11.37 -3.76
N GLY A 259 -3.85 -12.58 -3.27
CA GLY A 259 -4.68 -13.57 -3.97
C GLY A 259 -6.09 -13.06 -4.23
N GLY A 260 -6.67 -12.32 -3.28
CA GLY A 260 -7.97 -11.67 -3.41
C GLY A 260 -8.00 -10.63 -4.53
N ARG A 261 -6.94 -9.80 -4.67
CA ARG A 261 -6.81 -8.86 -5.80
C ARG A 261 -6.80 -9.58 -7.15
N ILE A 262 -6.03 -10.66 -7.25
CA ILE A 262 -5.96 -11.47 -8.47
C ILE A 262 -7.32 -12.13 -8.75
N PHE A 263 -7.91 -12.77 -7.75
CA PHE A 263 -9.21 -13.45 -7.87
C PHE A 263 -10.32 -12.50 -8.31
N VAL A 264 -10.45 -11.37 -7.62
CA VAL A 264 -11.48 -10.38 -7.96
C VAL A 264 -11.21 -9.76 -9.34
N GLY A 265 -9.95 -9.58 -9.74
CA GLY A 265 -9.60 -9.15 -11.10
C GLY A 265 -10.21 -10.05 -12.20
N PHE A 266 -10.29 -11.37 -11.96
CA PHE A 266 -10.93 -12.31 -12.90
C PHE A 266 -12.45 -12.24 -12.92
N ILE A 267 -13.08 -11.92 -11.79
CA ILE A 267 -14.55 -11.96 -11.67
C ILE A 267 -15.21 -10.59 -11.73
N ALA A 268 -14.44 -9.50 -11.59
CA ALA A 268 -14.97 -8.13 -11.47
C ALA A 268 -15.91 -7.73 -12.62
N ASN A 269 -15.61 -8.19 -13.84
CA ASN A 269 -16.46 -7.91 -15.01
C ASN A 269 -17.84 -8.62 -14.99
N ARG A 270 -18.05 -9.58 -14.07
CA ARG A 270 -19.30 -10.33 -13.94
C ARG A 270 -20.26 -9.73 -12.92
N PHE A 271 -19.79 -8.79 -12.12
CA PHE A 271 -20.56 -8.19 -11.03
C PHE A 271 -20.61 -6.67 -11.18
N ASP A 272 -21.70 -6.08 -10.69
CA ASP A 272 -21.77 -4.63 -10.55
C ASP A 272 -20.71 -4.16 -9.55
N PRO A 273 -19.80 -3.24 -9.93
CA PRO A 273 -18.70 -2.80 -9.07
C PRO A 273 -19.16 -2.21 -7.73
N THR A 274 -20.32 -1.54 -7.71
CA THR A 274 -20.86 -0.94 -6.49
C THR A 274 -21.36 -2.00 -5.52
N LYS A 275 -22.04 -3.04 -6.04
CA LYS A 275 -22.52 -4.17 -5.20
C LYS A 275 -21.34 -4.97 -4.65
N LEU A 276 -20.34 -5.25 -5.50
CA LEU A 276 -19.16 -6.00 -5.09
C LEU A 276 -18.36 -5.25 -4.03
N LEU A 277 -18.17 -3.95 -4.20
CA LEU A 277 -17.53 -3.10 -3.20
C LEU A 277 -18.27 -3.12 -1.85
N ARG A 278 -19.61 -3.06 -1.86
CA ARG A 278 -20.41 -3.17 -0.63
C ARG A 278 -20.20 -4.50 0.10
N TRP A 279 -20.19 -5.62 -0.65
CA TRP A 279 -19.89 -6.93 -0.05
C TRP A 279 -18.50 -7.03 0.53
N CYS A 280 -17.51 -6.42 -0.12
CA CYS A 280 -16.14 -6.36 0.39
C CYS A 280 -16.06 -5.53 1.69
N LEU A 281 -16.71 -4.37 1.75
CA LEU A 281 -16.77 -3.56 2.97
C LEU A 281 -17.50 -4.29 4.13
N ILE A 282 -18.59 -5.00 3.84
CA ILE A 282 -19.27 -5.84 4.84
C ILE A 282 -18.38 -6.99 5.29
N GLY A 283 -17.66 -7.63 4.36
CA GLY A 283 -16.68 -8.67 4.68
C GLY A 283 -15.56 -8.17 5.59
N ALA A 284 -15.05 -6.96 5.34
CA ALA A 284 -14.04 -6.31 6.20
C ALA A 284 -14.59 -6.03 7.61
N ILE A 285 -15.85 -5.58 7.74
CA ILE A 285 -16.51 -5.43 9.04
C ILE A 285 -16.61 -6.78 9.75
N ALA A 286 -17.10 -7.82 9.06
CA ALA A 286 -17.22 -9.15 9.66
C ALA A 286 -15.86 -9.70 10.10
N GLY A 287 -14.82 -9.55 9.28
CA GLY A 287 -13.47 -10.00 9.59
C GLY A 287 -12.87 -9.26 10.79
N THR A 288 -12.98 -7.94 10.84
CA THR A 288 -12.47 -7.14 11.97
C THR A 288 -13.24 -7.39 13.25
N LEU A 289 -14.55 -7.62 13.19
CA LEU A 289 -15.35 -8.01 14.35
C LEU A 289 -14.98 -9.40 14.86
N LEU A 290 -14.71 -10.38 13.99
CA LEU A 290 -14.20 -11.69 14.39
C LEU A 290 -12.79 -11.58 15.01
N LEU A 291 -11.95 -10.71 14.47
CA LEU A 291 -10.63 -10.43 15.02
C LEU A 291 -10.73 -9.81 16.44
N ALA A 292 -11.69 -8.92 16.65
CA ALA A 292 -11.94 -8.28 17.94
C ALA A 292 -12.60 -9.22 18.97
N TRP A 293 -13.59 -10.02 18.52
CA TRP A 293 -14.31 -10.93 19.42
C TRP A 293 -13.42 -12.05 19.96
N ASN A 294 -12.64 -12.71 19.11
CA ASN A 294 -11.58 -13.69 19.42
C ASN A 294 -11.85 -14.61 20.63
N PRO A 295 -12.98 -15.33 20.72
CA PRO A 295 -13.29 -16.19 21.86
C PRO A 295 -12.29 -17.36 22.00
N ILE A 296 -11.69 -17.76 20.89
CA ILE A 296 -10.58 -18.71 20.78
C ILE A 296 -9.62 -18.24 19.67
N PRO A 297 -8.32 -18.54 19.73
CA PRO A 297 -7.30 -18.01 18.82
C PRO A 297 -7.62 -18.22 17.32
N VAL A 298 -8.25 -19.35 16.98
CA VAL A 298 -8.63 -19.67 15.59
C VAL A 298 -9.65 -18.68 15.03
N VAL A 299 -10.59 -18.19 15.83
CA VAL A 299 -11.62 -17.24 15.36
C VAL A 299 -10.99 -15.90 14.99
N GLY A 300 -10.07 -15.40 15.82
CA GLY A 300 -9.31 -14.17 15.50
C GLY A 300 -8.46 -14.33 14.23
N SER A 301 -7.84 -15.50 14.04
CA SER A 301 -7.06 -15.78 12.83
C SER A 301 -7.93 -15.85 11.57
N ILE A 302 -9.13 -16.46 11.65
CA ILE A 302 -10.13 -16.44 10.57
C ILE A 302 -10.55 -15.00 10.27
N GLY A 303 -10.76 -14.18 11.32
CA GLY A 303 -11.05 -12.75 11.18
C GLY A 303 -9.97 -12.02 10.39
N LEU A 304 -8.70 -12.28 10.69
CA LEU A 304 -7.56 -11.70 9.98
C LEU A 304 -7.55 -12.08 8.48
N ILE A 305 -7.77 -13.36 8.16
CA ILE A 305 -7.84 -13.85 6.77
C ILE A 305 -9.02 -13.22 6.03
N LEU A 306 -10.20 -13.21 6.66
CA LEU A 306 -11.41 -12.64 6.06
C LEU A 306 -11.24 -11.15 5.76
N THR A 307 -10.61 -10.42 6.70
CA THR A 307 -10.30 -9.00 6.50
C THR A 307 -9.37 -8.81 5.30
N GLY A 308 -8.24 -9.52 5.25
CA GLY A 308 -7.29 -9.42 4.14
C GLY A 308 -7.92 -9.73 2.78
N PHE A 309 -8.77 -10.76 2.69
CA PHE A 309 -9.48 -11.08 1.45
C PHE A 309 -10.49 -9.99 1.06
N ALA A 310 -11.24 -9.50 2.02
CA ALA A 310 -12.27 -8.48 1.79
C ALA A 310 -11.66 -7.12 1.39
N GLU A 311 -10.52 -6.73 1.99
CA GLU A 311 -9.82 -5.48 1.68
C GLU A 311 -9.21 -5.47 0.27
N ALA A 312 -8.85 -6.61 -0.26
CA ALA A 312 -8.07 -6.76 -1.48
C ALA A 312 -8.57 -5.92 -2.68
N PRO A 313 -9.86 -5.92 -3.04
CA PRO A 313 -10.35 -5.17 -4.20
C PRO A 313 -10.82 -3.75 -3.88
N ILE A 314 -10.91 -3.36 -2.59
CA ILE A 314 -11.57 -2.11 -2.18
C ILE A 314 -10.89 -0.90 -2.83
N PHE A 315 -9.56 -0.81 -2.79
CA PHE A 315 -8.81 0.29 -3.37
C PHE A 315 -9.14 0.49 -4.86
N ALA A 316 -8.98 -0.57 -5.65
CA ALA A 316 -9.20 -0.51 -7.09
C ALA A 316 -10.65 -0.16 -7.43
N MET A 317 -11.61 -0.71 -6.69
CA MET A 317 -13.03 -0.43 -6.91
C MET A 317 -13.42 0.99 -6.51
N LEU A 318 -12.90 1.52 -5.42
CA LEU A 318 -13.13 2.91 -5.03
C LEU A 318 -12.59 3.86 -6.09
N MET A 319 -11.40 3.61 -6.64
CA MET A 319 -10.79 4.42 -7.69
C MET A 319 -11.60 4.37 -8.99
N THR A 320 -11.91 3.18 -9.47
CA THR A 320 -12.60 3.00 -10.76
C THR A 320 -14.05 3.50 -10.76
N THR A 321 -14.69 3.57 -9.58
CA THR A 321 -16.04 4.10 -9.43
C THR A 321 -16.10 5.62 -9.19
N THR A 322 -14.97 6.29 -9.00
CA THR A 322 -14.90 7.75 -8.76
C THR A 322 -15.57 8.58 -9.86
N PRO A 323 -15.29 8.35 -11.16
CA PRO A 323 -15.96 9.11 -12.22
C PRO A 323 -17.48 8.94 -12.23
N ARG A 324 -17.96 7.74 -11.89
CA ARG A 324 -19.41 7.48 -11.81
C ARG A 324 -20.06 8.23 -10.64
N ARG A 325 -19.34 8.39 -9.53
CA ARG A 325 -19.84 9.04 -8.31
C ARG A 325 -19.80 10.56 -8.36
N MET A 326 -18.80 11.14 -9.02
CA MET A 326 -18.56 12.59 -9.00
C MET A 326 -18.83 13.28 -10.34
N GLY A 327 -18.97 12.51 -11.43
CA GLY A 327 -18.97 13.02 -12.79
C GLY A 327 -17.55 13.11 -13.38
N LEU A 328 -17.46 13.03 -14.70
CA LEU A 328 -16.17 13.04 -15.41
C LEU A 328 -15.39 14.34 -15.19
N GLU A 329 -16.10 15.47 -15.07
CA GLU A 329 -15.52 16.79 -14.85
C GLU A 329 -14.78 16.94 -13.52
N HIS A 330 -15.24 16.25 -12.47
CA HIS A 330 -14.66 16.27 -11.12
C HIS A 330 -13.74 15.08 -10.83
N ALA A 331 -13.69 14.08 -11.71
CA ALA A 331 -13.03 12.80 -11.45
C ALA A 331 -11.53 12.95 -11.13
N GLU A 332 -10.81 13.81 -11.86
CA GLU A 332 -9.38 14.04 -11.65
C GLU A 332 -9.09 14.66 -10.28
N ASN A 333 -9.86 15.70 -9.91
CA ASN A 333 -9.77 16.28 -8.57
C ASN A 333 -10.14 15.26 -7.50
N GLY A 334 -11.18 14.46 -7.76
CA GLY A 334 -11.63 13.38 -6.87
C GLY A 334 -10.54 12.38 -6.58
N VAL A 335 -9.90 11.84 -7.62
CA VAL A 335 -8.78 10.89 -7.49
C VAL A 335 -7.60 11.53 -6.75
N SER A 336 -7.22 12.76 -7.08
CA SER A 336 -6.12 13.46 -6.43
C SER A 336 -6.36 13.63 -4.93
N MET A 337 -7.56 14.05 -4.54
CA MET A 337 -7.93 14.24 -3.13
C MET A 337 -8.05 12.90 -2.37
N GLN A 338 -8.52 11.85 -3.03
CA GLN A 338 -8.51 10.50 -2.48
C GLN A 338 -7.09 10.00 -2.21
N MET A 339 -6.11 10.31 -3.09
CA MET A 339 -4.70 9.99 -2.85
C MET A 339 -4.11 10.76 -1.66
N VAL A 340 -4.52 12.00 -1.46
CA VAL A 340 -4.16 12.74 -0.23
C VAL A 340 -4.71 12.02 1.01
N ALA A 341 -5.96 11.54 0.97
CA ALA A 341 -6.56 10.78 2.07
C ALA A 341 -5.84 9.45 2.31
N VAL A 342 -5.41 8.75 1.26
CA VAL A 342 -4.55 7.54 1.34
C VAL A 342 -3.24 7.86 2.06
N GLY A 343 -2.54 8.92 1.66
CA GLY A 343 -1.29 9.34 2.31
C GLY A 343 -1.46 9.67 3.79
N LEU A 344 -2.49 10.43 4.14
CA LEU A 344 -2.80 10.75 5.54
C LEU A 344 -3.19 9.51 6.35
N GLY A 345 -4.01 8.63 5.76
CA GLY A 345 -4.45 7.38 6.38
C GLY A 345 -3.29 6.43 6.67
N SER A 346 -2.38 6.25 5.72
CA SER A 346 -1.22 5.37 5.89
C SER A 346 -0.16 5.92 6.84
N ALA A 347 -0.06 7.25 6.98
CA ALA A 347 0.96 7.88 7.80
C ALA A 347 0.54 8.06 9.26
N ILE A 348 -0.68 8.53 9.51
CA ILE A 348 -1.10 9.03 10.82
C ILE A 348 -1.86 7.98 11.63
N LEU A 349 -2.85 7.33 11.03
CA LEU A 349 -3.77 6.49 11.78
C LEU A 349 -3.16 5.18 12.30
N PRO A 350 -2.24 4.48 11.60
CA PRO A 350 -1.55 3.34 12.20
C PRO A 350 -0.78 3.71 13.46
N GLY A 351 -0.22 4.90 13.51
CA GLY A 351 0.42 5.45 14.70
C GLY A 351 -0.57 5.72 15.84
N LEU A 352 -1.72 6.33 15.53
CA LEU A 352 -2.79 6.55 16.51
C LEU A 352 -3.33 5.22 17.06
N ILE A 353 -3.46 4.19 16.23
CA ILE A 353 -3.80 2.82 16.65
C ILE A 353 -2.78 2.32 17.67
N GLY A 354 -1.48 2.53 17.41
CA GLY A 354 -0.41 2.21 18.36
C GLY A 354 -0.52 2.94 19.68
N THR A 355 -0.85 4.25 19.64
CA THR A 355 -1.06 5.06 20.85
C THR A 355 -2.26 4.55 21.66
N VAL A 356 -3.38 4.21 20.99
CA VAL A 356 -4.55 3.61 21.65
C VAL A 356 -4.18 2.26 22.28
N GLY A 357 -3.45 1.41 21.56
CA GLY A 357 -2.96 0.13 22.10
C GLY A 357 -2.03 0.28 23.31
N LYS A 358 -1.21 1.34 23.33
CA LYS A 358 -0.35 1.67 24.46
C LYS A 358 -1.14 2.10 25.70
N VAL A 359 -2.20 2.91 25.52
CA VAL A 359 -2.98 3.47 26.65
C VAL A 359 -4.04 2.51 27.16
N PHE A 360 -4.75 1.83 26.25
CA PHE A 360 -5.91 0.99 26.59
C PHE A 360 -5.66 -0.52 26.45
N GLY A 361 -4.40 -0.92 26.17
CA GLY A 361 -4.03 -2.31 25.92
C GLY A 361 -4.15 -2.70 24.45
N LEU A 362 -3.34 -3.68 24.02
CA LEU A 362 -3.18 -4.05 22.61
C LEU A 362 -4.48 -4.51 21.94
N GLU A 363 -5.40 -5.14 22.67
CA GLU A 363 -6.69 -5.58 22.12
C GLU A 363 -7.57 -4.41 21.68
N SER A 364 -7.39 -3.21 22.22
CA SER A 364 -8.12 -2.02 21.77
C SER A 364 -7.84 -1.66 20.32
N MET A 365 -6.70 -2.08 19.76
CA MET A 365 -6.38 -1.92 18.34
C MET A 365 -7.39 -2.65 17.44
N THR A 366 -7.87 -3.83 17.86
CA THR A 366 -8.85 -4.60 17.09
C THR A 366 -10.20 -3.90 17.02
N VAL A 367 -10.59 -3.23 18.11
CA VAL A 367 -11.79 -2.37 18.14
C VAL A 367 -11.62 -1.20 17.17
N MET A 368 -10.44 -0.57 17.13
CA MET A 368 -10.18 0.50 16.16
C MET A 368 -10.26 0.01 14.72
N PHE A 369 -9.75 -1.18 14.41
CA PHE A 369 -9.90 -1.78 13.07
C PHE A 369 -11.39 -1.96 12.72
N ALA A 370 -12.20 -2.45 13.63
CA ALA A 370 -13.65 -2.59 13.43
C ALA A 370 -14.34 -1.22 13.24
N VAL A 371 -13.96 -0.20 14.01
CA VAL A 371 -14.47 1.17 13.86
C VAL A 371 -14.10 1.74 12.48
N LEU A 372 -12.87 1.53 12.01
CA LEU A 372 -12.42 1.98 10.70
C LEU A 372 -13.14 1.24 9.56
N ALA A 373 -13.39 -0.08 9.69
CA ALA A 373 -14.18 -0.86 8.76
C ALA A 373 -15.62 -0.34 8.66
N ILE A 374 -16.27 -0.10 9.80
CA ILE A 374 -17.62 0.46 9.89
C ILE A 374 -17.66 1.88 9.31
N ALA A 375 -16.69 2.72 9.65
CA ALA A 375 -16.60 4.07 9.09
C ALA A 375 -16.45 4.02 7.56
N SER A 376 -15.57 3.16 7.02
CA SER A 376 -15.42 2.98 5.57
C SER A 376 -16.75 2.63 4.90
N PHE A 377 -17.53 1.73 5.48
CA PHE A 377 -18.83 1.34 4.96
C PHE A 377 -19.85 2.49 5.04
N ILE A 378 -19.98 3.14 6.19
CA ILE A 378 -20.94 4.24 6.39
C ILE A 378 -20.67 5.38 5.40
N PHE A 379 -19.42 5.84 5.30
CA PHE A 379 -19.08 6.95 4.41
C PHE A 379 -19.17 6.56 2.94
N HIS A 380 -18.92 5.29 2.60
CA HIS A 380 -19.21 4.78 1.25
C HIS A 380 -20.70 4.85 0.93
N GLU A 381 -21.59 4.41 1.83
CA GLU A 381 -23.03 4.49 1.62
C GLU A 381 -23.53 5.94 1.54
N LEU A 382 -22.99 6.84 2.37
CA LEU A 382 -23.29 8.28 2.28
C LEU A 382 -22.86 8.86 0.93
N ALA A 383 -21.68 8.49 0.43
CA ALA A 383 -21.22 8.90 -0.90
C ALA A 383 -22.14 8.37 -2.01
N ARG A 384 -22.64 7.13 -1.86
CA ARG A 384 -23.56 6.51 -2.83
C ARG A 384 -24.93 7.20 -2.83
N LEU A 385 -25.49 7.50 -1.67
CA LEU A 385 -26.80 8.16 -1.53
C LEU A 385 -26.76 9.58 -2.09
N ASN A 386 -25.70 10.33 -1.86
CA ASN A 386 -25.54 11.69 -2.40
C ASN A 386 -25.36 11.73 -3.94
N HIS A 387 -25.06 10.58 -4.55
CA HIS A 387 -25.01 10.46 -6.02
C HIS A 387 -26.40 10.19 -6.65
N ALA A 388 -27.31 9.55 -5.91
CA ALA A 388 -28.63 9.16 -6.44
C ALA A 388 -29.52 10.35 -6.86
N GLU A 389 -29.17 11.58 -6.49
CA GLU A 389 -29.91 12.80 -6.87
C GLU A 389 -29.50 13.38 -8.24
N ARG A 390 -28.48 12.84 -8.93
CA ARG A 390 -28.13 13.24 -10.29
C ARG A 390 -28.76 12.29 -11.30
N PRO A 391 -29.62 12.78 -12.22
CA PRO A 391 -30.21 11.93 -13.25
C PRO A 391 -29.11 11.28 -14.08
N ALA A 392 -29.24 9.97 -14.28
CA ALA A 392 -28.39 9.25 -15.23
C ALA A 392 -28.40 10.03 -16.55
N LEU A 393 -27.23 10.31 -17.12
CA LEU A 393 -27.10 10.75 -18.51
C LEU A 393 -27.59 9.57 -19.37
N SER A 394 -28.92 9.46 -19.49
CA SER A 394 -29.58 8.67 -20.52
C SER A 394 -29.52 9.50 -21.80
N GLY A 395 -28.64 9.15 -22.70
CA GLY A 395 -28.65 9.80 -24.00
C GLY A 395 -27.29 9.82 -24.68
N ALA A 396 -26.79 8.66 -25.07
CA ALA A 396 -25.93 8.48 -26.22
C ALA A 396 -26.12 7.05 -26.71
N GLY A 397 -27.27 6.82 -27.30
CA GLY A 397 -27.55 5.71 -28.17
C GLY A 397 -28.37 6.29 -29.31
N ASP A 398 -27.72 6.42 -30.40
CA ASP A 398 -28.23 6.20 -31.77
C ASP A 398 -27.02 6.33 -32.73
#